data_9aded52ff02a374f8a2e4b4780d0aede
#
_entry.id   9aded52ff02a374f8a2e4b4780d0aede
#
_cell.length_a   1.000
_cell.length_b   1.000
_cell.length_c   1.000
_cell.angle_alpha   90.00
_cell.angle_beta   90.00
_cell.angle_gamma   90.00
#
_symmetry.space_group_name_H-M   'P 1'
#
loop_
_entity.id
_entity.type
_entity.pdbx_description
1 polymer ?
#
loop_
_entity_poly.entity_id
_entity_poly.type
_entity_poly.pdbx_seq_one_letter_code
_entity_poly.pdbx_strand_id
1 'polypeptide(L)'
;MKATIPRQHGKLILQIAVIALLALFPIIGVPRAWTLYLFLFFNYLAMANMWNLLAGYSGLICLCPAAFIGLAGYTLTIMTWLGVPYYFGIAFGGIVAALFAILISIPVFRLRGIYFAIGTLVVPEILRF
;
A
#
# COMPACT_ATOMS: atom_id res chain seq x y z
N MET A 1 20.57 -36.05 22.79
CA MET A 1 20.78 -34.73 22.12
C MET A 1 19.57 -34.47 21.26
N LYS A 2 18.59 -33.70 21.73
CA LYS A 2 17.42 -33.24 20.96
C LYS A 2 17.83 -31.98 20.18
N ALA A 3 17.92 -32.09 18.88
CA ALA A 3 18.17 -30.96 18.00
C ALA A 3 16.96 -29.99 18.11
N THR A 4 17.14 -28.92 18.83
CA THR A 4 16.18 -27.81 18.92
C THR A 4 16.29 -27.08 17.57
N ILE A 5 15.45 -27.45 16.62
CA ILE A 5 15.27 -26.69 15.38
C ILE A 5 14.82 -25.28 15.80
N PRO A 6 15.55 -24.21 15.46
CA PRO A 6 15.22 -22.89 15.93
C PRO A 6 13.83 -22.51 15.42
N ARG A 7 12.96 -22.20 16.36
CA ARG A 7 11.52 -21.86 16.18
C ARG A 7 11.26 -20.74 15.16
N GLN A 8 12.30 -20.04 14.75
CA GLN A 8 12.26 -18.99 13.73
C GLN A 8 12.17 -19.54 12.30
N HIS A 9 12.88 -20.64 11.97
CA HIS A 9 12.81 -21.24 10.63
C HIS A 9 11.45 -21.85 10.33
N GLY A 10 10.76 -22.41 11.33
CA GLY A 10 9.41 -22.94 11.16
C GLY A 10 8.40 -21.81 10.81
N LYS A 11 8.55 -20.64 11.41
CA LYS A 11 7.69 -19.48 11.11
C LYS A 11 7.97 -18.91 9.72
N LEU A 12 9.24 -18.86 9.31
CA LEU A 12 9.64 -18.42 7.97
C LEU A 12 9.13 -19.36 6.88
N ILE A 13 9.27 -20.68 7.09
CA ILE A 13 8.76 -21.69 6.15
C ILE A 13 7.23 -21.59 6.03
N LEU A 14 6.53 -21.41 7.15
CA LEU A 14 5.07 -21.23 7.15
C LEU A 14 4.67 -19.96 6.40
N GLN A 15 5.37 -18.86 6.61
CA GLN A 15 5.10 -17.59 5.90
C GLN A 15 5.34 -17.72 4.40
N ILE A 16 6.45 -18.34 4.00
CA ILE A 16 6.76 -18.58 2.59
C ILE A 16 5.72 -19.51 1.95
N ALA A 17 5.31 -20.56 2.66
CA ALA A 17 4.28 -21.50 2.17
C ALA A 17 2.92 -20.79 1.98
N VAL A 18 2.52 -19.93 2.91
CA VAL A 18 1.28 -19.16 2.80
C VAL A 18 1.35 -18.17 1.63
N ILE A 19 2.48 -17.47 1.45
CA ILE A 19 2.68 -16.53 0.33
C ILE A 19 2.66 -17.29 -1.01
N ALA A 20 3.33 -18.44 -1.09
CA ALA A 20 3.35 -19.29 -2.28
C ALA A 20 1.94 -19.81 -2.62
N LEU A 21 1.20 -20.27 -1.62
CA LEU A 21 -0.18 -20.74 -1.79
C LEU A 21 -1.10 -19.62 -2.31
N LEU A 22 -0.97 -18.42 -1.76
CA LEU A 22 -1.73 -17.26 -2.20
C LEU A 22 -1.34 -16.77 -3.61
N ALA A 23 -0.05 -16.90 -3.98
CA ALA A 23 0.42 -16.57 -5.32
C ALA A 23 -0.02 -17.60 -6.37
N LEU A 24 -0.21 -18.86 -5.99
CA LEU A 24 -0.70 -19.93 -6.87
C LEU A 24 -2.23 -19.81 -7.12
N PHE A 25 -2.96 -19.19 -6.20
CA PHE A 25 -4.41 -19.09 -6.25
C PHE A 25 -4.96 -18.50 -7.57
N PRO A 26 -4.41 -17.41 -8.15
CA PRO A 26 -4.90 -16.87 -9.42
C PRO A 26 -4.59 -17.75 -10.64
N ILE A 27 -3.64 -18.69 -10.53
CA ILE A 27 -3.21 -19.56 -11.65
C ILE A 27 -4.19 -20.73 -11.86
N ILE A 28 -4.93 -21.12 -10.82
CA ILE A 28 -5.84 -22.29 -10.81
C ILE A 28 -7.15 -22.04 -11.59
N GLY A 29 -7.30 -20.90 -12.27
CA GLY A 29 -8.50 -20.62 -13.08
C GLY A 29 -9.72 -20.20 -12.27
N VAL A 30 -9.53 -19.56 -11.15
CA VAL A 30 -10.58 -19.05 -10.27
C VAL A 30 -11.40 -17.95 -10.97
N PRO A 31 -12.73 -17.85 -10.77
CA PRO A 31 -13.55 -16.79 -11.34
C PRO A 31 -12.98 -15.40 -11.05
N ARG A 32 -13.07 -14.49 -12.04
CA ARG A 32 -12.52 -13.10 -11.95
C ARG A 32 -12.93 -12.36 -10.69
N ALA A 33 -14.12 -12.65 -10.15
CA ALA A 33 -14.60 -12.05 -8.92
C ALA A 33 -13.69 -12.36 -7.71
N TRP A 34 -13.24 -13.59 -7.56
CA TRP A 34 -12.37 -14.01 -6.46
C TRP A 34 -10.97 -13.40 -6.55
N THR A 35 -10.44 -13.27 -7.76
CA THR A 35 -9.16 -12.59 -7.99
C THR A 35 -9.25 -11.11 -7.58
N LEU A 36 -10.39 -10.46 -7.84
CA LEU A 36 -10.63 -9.08 -7.47
C LEU A 36 -10.72 -8.92 -5.95
N TYR A 37 -11.41 -9.81 -5.24
CA TYR A 37 -11.46 -9.81 -3.78
C TYR A 37 -10.09 -10.06 -3.16
N LEU A 38 -9.29 -10.95 -3.73
CA LEU A 38 -7.93 -11.22 -3.27
C LEU A 38 -7.04 -9.98 -3.44
N PHE A 39 -7.14 -9.29 -4.59
CA PHE A 39 -6.44 -8.04 -4.84
C PHE A 39 -6.82 -6.96 -3.81
N LEU A 40 -8.11 -6.79 -3.54
CA LEU A 40 -8.59 -5.84 -2.54
C LEU A 40 -8.07 -6.21 -1.14
N PHE A 41 -8.09 -7.48 -0.80
CA PHE A 41 -7.56 -7.96 0.49
C PHE A 41 -6.08 -7.61 0.66
N PHE A 42 -5.23 -7.88 -0.35
CA PHE A 42 -3.82 -7.52 -0.29
C PHE A 42 -3.59 -6.01 -0.27
N ASN A 43 -4.41 -5.25 -0.98
CA ASN A 43 -4.35 -3.79 -0.96
C ASN A 43 -4.63 -3.26 0.45
N TYR A 44 -5.70 -3.71 1.10
CA TYR A 44 -6.03 -3.32 2.47
C TYR A 44 -4.98 -3.81 3.48
N LEU A 45 -4.41 -4.99 3.28
CA LEU A 45 -3.33 -5.52 4.12
C LEU A 45 -2.08 -4.63 4.02
N ALA A 46 -1.71 -4.21 2.82
CA ALA A 46 -0.60 -3.29 2.60
C ALA A 46 -0.84 -1.94 3.27
N MET A 47 -2.06 -1.39 3.13
CA MET A 47 -2.45 -0.16 3.83
C MET A 47 -2.36 -0.30 5.35
N ALA A 48 -2.85 -1.40 5.91
CA ALA A 48 -2.82 -1.65 7.34
C ALA A 48 -1.37 -1.74 7.86
N ASN A 49 -0.47 -2.39 7.11
CA ASN A 49 0.94 -2.47 7.47
C ASN A 49 1.62 -1.11 7.41
N MET A 50 1.37 -0.30 6.39
CA MET A 50 1.88 1.07 6.29
C MET A 50 1.38 1.94 7.43
N TRP A 51 0.10 1.80 7.78
CA TRP A 51 -0.50 2.54 8.88
C TRP A 51 0.10 2.14 10.23
N ASN A 52 0.30 0.84 10.46
CA ASN A 52 0.93 0.31 11.66
C ASN A 52 2.40 0.78 11.80
N LEU A 53 3.13 0.83 10.69
CA LEU A 53 4.49 1.34 10.67
C LEU A 53 4.53 2.83 11.04
N LEU A 54 3.64 3.63 10.48
CA LEU A 54 3.60 5.07 10.73
C LEU A 54 3.10 5.37 12.14
N ALA A 55 2.00 4.77 12.57
CA ALA A 55 1.44 4.96 13.90
C ALA A 55 2.32 4.34 15.00
N GLY A 56 2.88 3.15 14.74
CA GLY A 56 3.68 2.42 15.72
C GLY A 56 5.06 3.02 15.97
N TYR A 57 5.75 3.50 14.92
CA TYR A 57 7.11 4.06 15.06
C TYR A 57 7.13 5.58 15.22
N SER A 58 6.27 6.30 14.52
CA SER A 58 6.27 7.77 14.55
C SER A 58 5.26 8.35 15.53
N GLY A 59 4.33 7.54 16.06
CA GLY A 59 3.25 8.02 16.91
C GLY A 59 2.28 9.00 16.19
N LEU A 60 2.38 9.10 14.87
CA LEU A 60 1.58 9.99 14.04
C LEU A 60 0.46 9.21 13.35
N ILE A 61 -0.77 9.61 13.59
CA ILE A 61 -1.95 9.01 12.95
C ILE A 61 -2.16 9.70 11.60
N CYS A 62 -1.65 9.09 10.52
CA CYS A 62 -1.85 9.57 9.17
C CYS A 62 -3.13 8.95 8.58
N LEU A 63 -4.06 9.79 8.12
CA LEU A 63 -5.34 9.38 7.52
C LEU A 63 -5.36 9.57 5.99
N CYS A 64 -4.21 9.82 5.36
CA CYS A 64 -4.12 10.09 3.92
C CYS A 64 -3.64 8.93 3.00
N PRO A 65 -3.51 7.64 3.42
CA PRO A 65 -3.03 6.59 2.52
C PRO A 65 -3.90 6.44 1.26
N ALA A 66 -5.21 6.69 1.37
CA ALA A 66 -6.14 6.64 0.24
C ALA A 66 -5.82 7.67 -0.85
N ALA A 67 -5.30 8.85 -0.48
CA ALA A 67 -4.89 9.88 -1.43
C ALA A 67 -3.73 9.42 -2.32
N PHE A 68 -2.72 8.76 -1.74
CA PHE A 68 -1.57 8.26 -2.48
C PHE A 68 -1.95 7.13 -3.44
N ILE A 69 -2.83 6.23 -3.00
CA ILE A 69 -3.36 5.16 -3.86
C ILE A 69 -4.19 5.73 -4.99
N GLY A 70 -5.04 6.72 -4.71
CA GLY A 70 -5.84 7.42 -5.70
C GLY A 70 -4.96 8.09 -6.76
N LEU A 71 -3.96 8.85 -6.33
CA LEU A 71 -3.04 9.55 -7.23
C LEU A 71 -2.24 8.58 -8.12
N ALA A 72 -1.73 7.49 -7.54
CA ALA A 72 -1.04 6.45 -8.29
C ALA A 72 -1.98 5.78 -9.31
N GLY A 73 -3.23 5.50 -8.94
CA GLY A 73 -4.25 4.93 -9.82
C GLY A 73 -4.62 5.86 -10.98
N TYR A 74 -4.80 7.16 -10.74
CA TYR A 74 -5.04 8.15 -11.78
C TYR A 74 -3.87 8.24 -12.76
N THR A 75 -2.64 8.27 -12.25
CA THR A 75 -1.43 8.29 -13.08
C THR A 75 -1.35 7.05 -13.97
N LEU A 76 -1.64 5.87 -13.41
CA LEU A 76 -1.67 4.61 -14.16
C LEU A 76 -2.73 4.65 -15.27
N THR A 77 -3.92 5.16 -14.98
CA THR A 77 -5.02 5.27 -15.95
C THR A 77 -4.66 6.20 -17.10
N ILE A 78 -4.08 7.37 -16.81
CA ILE A 78 -3.64 8.34 -17.83
C ILE A 78 -2.56 7.72 -18.72
N MET A 79 -1.56 7.04 -18.14
CA MET A 79 -0.48 6.38 -18.89
C MET A 79 -1.01 5.26 -19.78
N THR A 80 -1.99 4.49 -19.33
CA THR A 80 -2.63 3.44 -20.13
C THR A 80 -3.43 4.05 -21.31
N TRP A 81 -4.06 5.20 -21.11
CA TRP A 81 -4.74 5.93 -22.18
C TRP A 81 -3.78 6.45 -23.26
N LEU A 82 -2.57 6.83 -22.87
CA LEU A 82 -1.49 7.25 -23.78
C LEU A 82 -0.83 6.07 -24.52
N GLY A 83 -1.32 4.83 -24.30
CA GLY A 83 -0.77 3.63 -24.95
C GLY A 83 0.55 3.13 -24.37
N VAL A 84 0.97 3.64 -23.23
CA VAL A 84 2.19 3.19 -22.55
C VAL A 84 1.92 1.85 -21.86
N PRO A 85 2.83 0.84 -21.97
CA PRO A 85 2.68 -0.42 -21.28
C PRO A 85 2.48 -0.21 -19.76
N TYR A 86 1.55 -0.93 -19.16
CA TYR A 86 1.14 -0.76 -17.76
C TYR A 86 2.30 -0.88 -16.75
N TYR A 87 3.37 -1.60 -17.07
CA TYR A 87 4.56 -1.69 -16.22
C TYR A 87 5.23 -0.32 -16.00
N PHE A 88 5.34 0.48 -17.05
CA PHE A 88 5.83 1.85 -16.92
C PHE A 88 4.85 2.74 -16.17
N GLY A 89 3.55 2.53 -16.36
CA GLY A 89 2.50 3.24 -15.62
C GLY A 89 2.58 3.03 -14.11
N ILE A 90 2.88 1.81 -13.66
CA ILE A 90 3.09 1.50 -12.23
C ILE A 90 4.31 2.24 -11.68
N ALA A 91 5.44 2.22 -12.41
CA ALA A 91 6.66 2.91 -12.00
C ALA A 91 6.44 4.43 -11.91
N PHE A 92 5.82 5.03 -12.92
CA PHE A 92 5.48 6.45 -12.93
C PHE A 92 4.48 6.82 -11.84
N GLY A 93 3.44 6.01 -11.60
CA GLY A 93 2.48 6.19 -10.52
C GLY A 93 3.15 6.22 -9.15
N GLY A 94 4.13 5.34 -8.93
CA GLY A 94 4.94 5.33 -7.71
C GLY A 94 5.80 6.61 -7.55
N ILE A 95 6.42 7.08 -8.62
CA ILE A 95 7.23 8.31 -8.60
C ILE A 95 6.36 9.53 -8.30
N VAL A 96 5.21 9.66 -8.98
CA VAL A 96 4.27 10.77 -8.76
C VAL A 96 3.74 10.76 -7.33
N ALA A 97 3.34 9.61 -6.81
CA ALA A 97 2.91 9.48 -5.42
C ALA A 97 4.03 9.85 -4.42
N ALA A 98 5.28 9.47 -4.69
CA ALA A 98 6.43 9.82 -3.86
C ALA A 98 6.73 11.32 -3.89
N LEU A 99 6.71 11.96 -5.05
CA LEU A 99 6.88 13.42 -5.19
C LEU A 99 5.79 14.18 -4.44
N PHE A 100 4.54 13.72 -4.56
CA PHE A 100 3.42 14.30 -3.85
C PHE A 100 3.55 14.12 -2.33
N ALA A 101 4.06 12.97 -1.87
CA ALA A 101 4.35 12.73 -0.47
C ALA A 101 5.38 13.72 0.08
N ILE A 102 6.45 13.99 -0.67
CA ILE A 102 7.48 14.97 -0.29
C ILE A 102 6.88 16.37 -0.21
N LEU A 103 6.07 16.77 -1.20
CA LEU A 103 5.43 18.08 -1.24
C LEU A 103 4.53 18.30 -0.02
N ILE A 104 3.71 17.31 0.34
CA ILE A 104 2.78 17.39 1.47
C ILE A 104 3.50 17.25 2.81
N SER A 105 4.62 16.56 2.85
CA SER A 105 5.37 16.33 4.09
C SER A 105 5.81 17.66 4.74
N ILE A 106 6.18 18.67 3.94
CA ILE A 106 6.63 19.97 4.43
C ILE A 106 5.59 20.67 5.31
N PRO A 107 4.35 20.90 4.85
CA PRO A 107 3.32 21.52 5.68
C PRO A 107 2.79 20.60 6.78
N VAL A 108 2.68 19.30 6.51
CA VAL A 108 2.04 18.34 7.42
C VAL A 108 2.93 18.02 8.63
N PHE A 109 4.26 17.94 8.47
CA PHE A 109 5.16 17.74 9.61
C PHE A 109 5.31 18.97 10.53
N ARG A 110 4.79 20.12 10.13
CA ARG A 110 4.67 21.29 11.02
C ARG A 110 3.51 21.15 12.01
N LEU A 111 2.53 20.28 11.71
CA LEU A 111 1.38 20.02 12.56
C LEU A 111 1.74 18.92 13.58
N ARG A 112 1.34 19.09 14.83
CA ARG A 112 1.60 18.13 15.91
C ARG A 112 0.29 17.58 16.47
N GLY A 113 0.28 16.31 16.88
CA GLY A 113 -0.85 15.66 17.53
C GLY A 113 -2.10 15.59 16.67
N ILE A 114 -3.23 16.02 17.20
CA ILE A 114 -4.56 15.95 16.56
C ILE A 114 -4.62 16.79 15.28
N TYR A 115 -3.92 17.92 15.23
CA TYR A 115 -3.90 18.79 14.03
C TYR A 115 -3.24 18.10 12.83
N PHE A 116 -2.29 17.20 13.06
CA PHE A 116 -1.69 16.36 12.01
C PHE A 116 -2.75 15.42 11.40
N ALA A 117 -3.55 14.75 12.23
CA ALA A 117 -4.60 13.85 11.78
C ALA A 117 -5.66 14.60 10.94
N ILE A 118 -6.09 15.78 11.39
CA ILE A 118 -7.06 16.62 10.66
C ILE A 118 -6.46 17.11 9.33
N GLY A 119 -5.21 17.58 9.34
CA GLY A 119 -4.52 18.03 8.14
C GLY A 119 -4.38 16.93 7.09
N THR A 120 -4.07 15.70 7.50
CA THR A 120 -3.97 14.55 6.60
C THR A 120 -5.32 14.08 6.05
N LEU A 121 -6.43 14.39 6.72
CA LEU A 121 -7.78 14.08 6.26
C LEU A 121 -8.26 15.02 5.16
N VAL A 122 -7.77 16.25 5.14
CA VAL A 122 -8.11 17.24 4.11
C VAL A 122 -7.43 16.94 2.77
N VAL A 123 -6.27 16.27 2.78
CA VAL A 123 -5.51 15.97 1.57
C VAL A 123 -6.28 15.14 0.53
N PRO A 124 -6.93 14.00 0.87
CA PRO A 124 -7.71 13.25 -0.10
C PRO A 124 -8.94 14.03 -0.59
N GLU A 125 -9.50 14.92 0.22
CA GLU A 125 -10.65 15.73 -0.19
C GLU A 125 -10.25 16.79 -1.23
N ILE A 126 -9.08 17.42 -1.09
CA ILE A 126 -8.53 18.35 -2.08
C ILE A 126 -8.25 17.65 -3.42
N LEU A 127 -7.78 16.39 -3.38
CA LEU A 127 -7.49 15.61 -4.60
C LEU A 127 -8.76 15.12 -5.32
N ARG A 128 -9.89 15.10 -4.64
CA ARG A 128 -11.17 14.68 -5.21
C ARG A 128 -11.80 15.74 -6.12
N PHE A 129 -11.48 17.00 -5.92
CA PHE A 129 -11.93 18.14 -6.74
C PHE A 129 -10.99 18.41 -7.91
#